data_e4dc079471775d2fcac4118fa5e9b8c2
#
_entry.id   e4dc079471775d2fcac4118fa5e9b8c2
#
_cell.length_a   1.000
_cell.length_b   1.000
_cell.length_c   1.000
_cell.angle_alpha   90.00
_cell.angle_beta   90.00
_cell.angle_gamma   90.00
#
_symmetry.space_group_name_H-M   'P 1'
#
loop_
_entity.id
_entity.type
_entity.pdbx_description
1 polymer ?
#
loop_
_entity_poly.entity_id
_entity_poly.type
_entity_poly.pdbx_seq_one_letter_code
_entity_poly.pdbx_strand_id
1 'polypeptide(L)'
;MNPEILLALENIVGSAYIFTDEATRKTYGHDETEDLSFPPHVVVKPANTEEVAQILRVSNTYKIPRTPIGARTGLSGGALSIYGGIGISMERFNQIIEIDEQNLQVTTQPGVITQVLREAVAEKGLFYPVDPSSMGSCFIGGNIAENSGGARALKYGVTKDYVLNLEVVLPTGD
;
A
#
# COMPACT_ATOMS: atom_id res chain seq x y z
N MET A 1 3.57 22.02 6.41
CA MET A 1 4.29 21.74 5.14
C MET A 1 4.29 23.01 4.30
N ASN A 2 5.34 23.27 3.49
CA ASN A 2 5.43 24.45 2.62
C ASN A 2 4.27 24.43 1.58
N PRO A 3 3.56 25.56 1.34
CA PRO A 3 2.49 25.65 0.34
C PRO A 3 2.89 25.24 -1.09
N GLU A 4 4.12 25.53 -1.49
CA GLU A 4 4.67 25.11 -2.79
C GLU A 4 4.68 23.59 -2.96
N ILE A 5 5.05 22.88 -1.91
CA ILE A 5 5.08 21.40 -1.90
C ILE A 5 3.67 20.84 -1.96
N LEU A 6 2.74 21.43 -1.21
CA LEU A 6 1.33 21.02 -1.24
C LEU A 6 0.75 21.19 -2.65
N LEU A 7 1.05 22.32 -3.29
CA LEU A 7 0.60 22.58 -4.66
C LEU A 7 1.23 21.57 -5.65
N ALA A 8 2.51 21.25 -5.50
CA ALA A 8 3.16 20.25 -6.35
C ALA A 8 2.51 18.86 -6.19
N LEU A 9 2.21 18.44 -4.96
CA LEU A 9 1.52 17.18 -4.68
C LEU A 9 0.08 17.18 -5.21
N GLU A 10 -0.63 18.31 -5.05
CA GLU A 10 -1.98 18.48 -5.58
C GLU A 10 -2.03 18.38 -7.11
N ASN A 11 -1.05 18.96 -7.80
CA ASN A 11 -0.93 18.85 -9.26
C ASN A 11 -0.67 17.42 -9.74
N ILE A 12 -0.10 16.56 -8.91
CA ILE A 12 0.16 15.16 -9.23
C ILE A 12 -1.10 14.33 -9.04
N VAL A 13 -1.70 14.36 -7.86
CA VAL A 13 -2.80 13.43 -7.50
C VAL A 13 -4.20 14.04 -7.69
N GLY A 14 -4.30 15.36 -7.85
CA GLY A 14 -5.56 16.12 -7.85
C GLY A 14 -6.02 16.52 -6.45
N SER A 15 -6.77 17.61 -6.36
CA SER A 15 -7.23 18.20 -5.08
C SER A 15 -8.10 17.27 -4.23
N ALA A 16 -8.80 16.32 -4.84
CA ALA A 16 -9.64 15.35 -4.14
C ALA A 16 -8.83 14.26 -3.42
N TYR A 17 -7.52 14.16 -3.68
CA TYR A 17 -6.67 13.05 -3.21
C TYR A 17 -5.46 13.51 -2.42
N ILE A 18 -5.47 14.76 -1.94
CA ILE A 18 -4.50 15.31 -0.98
C ILE A 18 -5.24 15.75 0.28
N PHE A 19 -4.78 15.33 1.45
CA PHE A 19 -5.44 15.56 2.73
C PHE A 19 -4.48 16.19 3.72
N THR A 20 -4.81 17.39 4.19
CA THR A 20 -4.04 18.15 5.17
C THR A 20 -4.77 18.31 6.49
N ASP A 21 -6.05 17.96 6.53
CA ASP A 21 -6.87 18.06 7.74
C ASP A 21 -6.40 17.09 8.84
N GLU A 22 -6.55 17.51 10.09
CA GLU A 22 -6.05 16.79 11.25
C GLU A 22 -6.72 15.43 11.43
N ALA A 23 -8.03 15.34 11.15
CA ALA A 23 -8.80 14.11 11.35
C ALA A 23 -8.31 13.01 10.40
N THR A 24 -8.18 13.33 9.11
CA THR A 24 -7.64 12.38 8.13
C THR A 24 -6.21 11.99 8.47
N ARG A 25 -5.33 12.95 8.77
CA ARG A 25 -3.93 12.65 9.12
C ARG A 25 -3.81 11.74 10.34
N LYS A 26 -4.64 11.94 11.37
CA LYS A 26 -4.69 11.05 12.54
C LYS A 26 -5.10 9.63 12.16
N THR A 27 -6.08 9.47 11.26
CA THR A 27 -6.50 8.16 10.75
C THR A 27 -5.36 7.41 10.08
N TYR A 28 -4.45 8.10 9.39
CA TYR A 28 -3.27 7.50 8.76
C TYR A 28 -2.03 7.47 9.66
N GLY A 29 -2.14 7.91 10.88
CA GLY A 29 -1.04 7.97 11.85
C GLY A 29 -0.90 6.74 12.73
N HIS A 30 -1.74 5.73 12.58
CA HIS A 30 -1.71 4.51 13.39
C HIS A 30 -1.89 3.25 12.51
N ASP A 31 -1.39 2.15 12.99
CA ASP A 31 -1.69 0.79 12.53
C ASP A 31 -2.20 -0.04 13.74
N GLU A 32 -2.14 -1.35 13.68
CA GLU A 32 -2.55 -2.22 14.81
C GLU A 32 -1.45 -2.40 15.86
N THR A 33 -0.34 -1.67 15.76
CA THR A 33 0.67 -1.63 16.84
C THR A 33 0.14 -0.78 18.00
N GLU A 34 0.08 -1.38 19.18
CA GLU A 34 -0.48 -0.75 20.37
C GLU A 34 0.22 0.57 20.73
N ASP A 35 -0.57 1.56 21.17
CA ASP A 35 -0.15 2.84 21.73
C ASP A 35 0.74 3.74 20.85
N LEU A 36 0.89 3.44 19.55
CA LEU A 36 1.68 4.26 18.62
C LEU A 36 0.80 5.13 17.72
N SER A 37 1.13 6.42 17.64
CA SER A 37 0.47 7.35 16.73
C SER A 37 1.47 8.37 16.16
N PHE A 38 1.71 8.30 14.86
CA PHE A 38 2.63 9.18 14.14
C PHE A 38 1.96 9.69 12.86
N PRO A 39 1.07 10.71 12.95
CA PRO A 39 0.40 11.28 11.79
C PRO A 39 1.38 11.90 10.80
N PRO A 40 1.25 11.62 9.49
CA PRO A 40 2.00 12.35 8.47
C PRO A 40 1.58 13.83 8.44
N HIS A 41 2.41 14.69 7.82
CA HIS A 41 2.05 16.10 7.63
C HIS A 41 1.01 16.29 6.52
N VAL A 42 0.98 15.39 5.54
CA VAL A 42 0.01 15.32 4.45
C VAL A 42 -0.18 13.86 4.05
N VAL A 43 -1.40 13.50 3.65
CA VAL A 43 -1.68 12.19 3.02
C VAL A 43 -2.00 12.43 1.56
N VAL A 44 -1.41 11.62 0.67
CA VAL A 44 -1.71 11.60 -0.75
C VAL A 44 -2.15 10.21 -1.19
N LYS A 45 -3.08 10.15 -2.15
CA LYS A 45 -3.60 8.88 -2.70
C LYS A 45 -3.34 8.84 -4.21
N PRO A 46 -2.17 8.36 -4.65
CA PRO A 46 -1.88 8.19 -6.08
C PRO A 46 -2.78 7.13 -6.72
N ALA A 47 -3.00 7.25 -8.04
CA ALA A 47 -3.81 6.32 -8.83
C ALA A 47 -2.99 5.35 -9.69
N ASN A 48 -1.72 5.66 -9.94
CA ASN A 48 -0.86 4.91 -10.84
C ASN A 48 0.62 5.06 -10.45
N THR A 49 1.46 4.21 -11.06
CA THR A 49 2.90 4.15 -10.82
C THR A 49 3.60 5.49 -11.09
N GLU A 50 3.20 6.21 -12.15
CA GLU A 50 3.79 7.51 -12.50
C GLU A 50 3.50 8.57 -11.42
N GLU A 51 2.29 8.63 -10.87
CA GLU A 51 2.00 9.53 -9.74
C GLU A 51 2.86 9.22 -8.52
N VAL A 52 3.08 7.92 -8.21
CA VAL A 52 4.00 7.51 -7.13
C VAL A 52 5.42 8.00 -7.43
N ALA A 53 5.92 7.79 -8.64
CA ALA A 53 7.24 8.22 -9.07
C ALA A 53 7.42 9.75 -8.92
N GLN A 54 6.43 10.53 -9.36
CA GLN A 54 6.45 11.99 -9.23
C GLN A 54 6.43 12.45 -7.77
N ILE A 55 5.61 11.82 -6.90
CA ILE A 55 5.61 12.11 -5.45
C ILE A 55 6.99 11.85 -4.84
N LEU A 56 7.64 10.74 -5.22
CA LEU A 56 8.98 10.41 -4.72
C LEU A 56 10.03 11.42 -5.21
N ARG A 57 9.96 11.88 -6.47
CA ARG A 57 10.84 12.95 -7.00
C ARG A 57 10.65 14.26 -6.24
N VAL A 58 9.41 14.69 -5.97
CA VAL A 58 9.11 15.86 -5.12
C VAL A 58 9.70 15.66 -3.72
N SER A 59 9.44 14.51 -3.09
CA SER A 59 9.98 14.18 -1.78
C SER A 59 11.51 14.27 -1.72
N ASN A 60 12.22 13.78 -2.75
CA ASN A 60 13.68 13.85 -2.84
C ASN A 60 14.19 15.28 -3.02
N THR A 61 13.56 16.06 -3.89
CA THR A 61 13.93 17.45 -4.16
C THR A 61 13.89 18.29 -2.89
N TYR A 62 12.82 18.12 -2.11
CA TYR A 62 12.63 18.89 -0.87
C TYR A 62 13.12 18.16 0.39
N LYS A 63 13.73 16.97 0.25
CA LYS A 63 14.23 16.12 1.34
C LYS A 63 13.17 15.85 2.43
N ILE A 64 11.96 15.52 2.00
CA ILE A 64 10.83 15.25 2.88
C ILE A 64 10.76 13.75 3.15
N PRO A 65 10.60 13.32 4.43
CA PRO A 65 10.28 11.94 4.76
C PRO A 65 8.98 11.48 4.08
N ARG A 66 8.92 10.20 3.69
CA ARG A 66 7.74 9.60 3.09
C ARG A 66 7.54 8.20 3.63
N THR A 67 6.29 7.81 3.76
CA THR A 67 5.89 6.50 4.26
C THR A 67 4.84 5.93 3.32
N PRO A 68 5.10 4.80 2.64
CA PRO A 68 4.05 4.08 1.93
C PRO A 68 3.09 3.47 2.95
N ILE A 69 1.80 3.62 2.70
CA ILE A 69 0.74 3.20 3.62
C ILE A 69 -0.22 2.27 2.88
N GLY A 70 -0.32 1.04 3.34
CA GLY A 70 -1.33 0.07 2.91
C GLY A 70 -2.62 0.19 3.74
N ALA A 71 -3.19 -0.96 4.11
CA ALA A 71 -4.41 -1.03 4.92
C ALA A 71 -4.18 -0.75 6.42
N ARG A 72 -2.95 -0.64 6.88
CA ARG A 72 -2.56 -0.40 8.29
C ARG A 72 -3.00 -1.50 9.27
N THR A 73 -3.10 -2.72 8.78
CA THR A 73 -3.45 -3.92 9.56
C THR A 73 -2.23 -4.62 10.17
N GLY A 74 -1.04 -4.06 9.98
CA GLY A 74 0.22 -4.59 10.50
C GLY A 74 0.43 -4.27 11.97
N LEU A 75 1.33 -5.05 12.61
CA LEU A 75 1.68 -4.96 14.03
C LEU A 75 3.16 -4.59 14.24
N SER A 76 3.84 -4.11 13.18
CA SER A 76 5.28 -3.82 13.19
C SER A 76 5.62 -2.32 13.18
N GLY A 77 4.61 -1.46 13.08
CA GLY A 77 4.81 -0.02 12.94
C GLY A 77 5.28 0.42 11.55
N GLY A 78 5.28 -0.48 10.56
CA GLY A 78 5.81 -0.20 9.21
C GLY A 78 5.04 0.86 8.42
N ALA A 79 3.78 1.10 8.77
CA ALA A 79 2.93 2.13 8.15
C ALA A 79 3.03 3.50 8.87
N LEU A 80 3.79 3.63 9.95
CA LEU A 80 3.84 4.83 10.78
C LEU A 80 4.83 5.87 10.25
N SER A 81 4.38 7.11 10.14
CA SER A 81 5.19 8.23 9.65
C SER A 81 6.00 8.86 10.78
N ILE A 82 6.94 8.10 11.37
CA ILE A 82 7.69 8.50 12.59
C ILE A 82 8.46 9.82 12.45
N TYR A 83 8.75 10.26 11.23
CA TYR A 83 9.35 11.56 10.93
C TYR A 83 8.36 12.54 10.31
N GLY A 84 7.04 12.26 10.38
CA GLY A 84 6.02 13.05 9.68
C GLY A 84 6.16 12.93 8.16
N GLY A 85 6.15 14.06 7.44
CA GLY A 85 6.34 14.07 5.99
C GLY A 85 5.09 13.66 5.21
N ILE A 86 5.26 12.89 4.13
CA ILE A 86 4.21 12.49 3.20
C ILE A 86 3.79 11.04 3.46
N GLY A 87 2.54 10.82 3.84
CA GLY A 87 1.91 9.50 3.82
C GLY A 87 1.38 9.20 2.43
N ILE A 88 1.84 8.12 1.80
CA ILE A 88 1.44 7.71 0.44
C ILE A 88 0.52 6.51 0.56
N SER A 89 -0.80 6.74 0.50
CA SER A 89 -1.80 5.67 0.61
C SER A 89 -2.04 4.97 -0.71
N MET A 90 -1.97 3.64 -0.70
CA MET A 90 -2.18 2.80 -1.89
C MET A 90 -3.65 2.43 -2.13
N GLU A 91 -4.61 3.04 -1.44
CA GLU A 91 -6.03 2.68 -1.51
C GLU A 91 -6.64 2.78 -2.91
N ARG A 92 -6.12 3.66 -3.79
CA ARG A 92 -6.58 3.79 -5.18
C ARG A 92 -6.00 2.74 -6.13
N PHE A 93 -4.96 2.03 -5.72
CA PHE A 93 -4.37 0.90 -6.44
C PHE A 93 -5.09 -0.40 -6.09
N ASN A 94 -6.33 -0.57 -6.47
CA ASN A 94 -7.20 -1.65 -6.00
C ASN A 94 -7.77 -2.55 -7.11
N GLN A 95 -7.10 -2.61 -8.25
CA GLN A 95 -7.55 -3.42 -9.39
C GLN A 95 -6.82 -4.74 -9.48
N ILE A 96 -7.57 -5.83 -9.73
CA ILE A 96 -7.03 -7.07 -10.28
C ILE A 96 -6.95 -6.86 -11.78
N ILE A 97 -5.72 -6.82 -12.32
CA ILE A 97 -5.47 -6.46 -13.73
C ILE A 97 -5.75 -7.66 -14.63
N GLU A 98 -5.28 -8.85 -14.23
CA GLU A 98 -5.41 -10.06 -15.02
C GLU A 98 -5.37 -11.29 -14.13
N ILE A 99 -6.17 -12.31 -14.47
CA ILE A 99 -6.07 -13.67 -13.94
C ILE A 99 -5.76 -14.59 -15.10
N ASP A 100 -4.53 -15.07 -15.20
CA ASP A 100 -4.07 -16.02 -16.21
C ASP A 100 -4.28 -17.45 -15.68
N GLU A 101 -5.39 -18.05 -16.10
CA GLU A 101 -5.77 -19.41 -15.71
C GLU A 101 -4.82 -20.47 -16.28
N GLN A 102 -4.17 -20.22 -17.42
CA GLN A 102 -3.27 -21.18 -18.07
C GLN A 102 -1.93 -21.28 -17.33
N ASN A 103 -1.39 -20.14 -16.90
CA ASN A 103 -0.11 -20.07 -16.20
C ASN A 103 -0.27 -20.01 -14.67
N LEU A 104 -1.50 -20.07 -14.16
CA LEU A 104 -1.83 -19.98 -12.73
C LEU A 104 -1.25 -18.73 -12.07
N GLN A 105 -1.42 -17.58 -12.73
CA GLN A 105 -0.86 -16.30 -12.31
C GLN A 105 -1.96 -15.25 -12.17
N VAL A 106 -1.73 -14.27 -11.30
CA VAL A 106 -2.56 -13.09 -11.18
C VAL A 106 -1.69 -11.84 -11.14
N THR A 107 -2.03 -10.86 -11.98
CA THR A 107 -1.45 -9.51 -11.93
C THR A 107 -2.41 -8.60 -11.19
N THR A 108 -1.94 -8.01 -10.10
CA THR A 108 -2.78 -7.21 -9.21
C THR A 108 -2.07 -5.96 -8.72
N GLN A 109 -2.82 -4.93 -8.42
CA GLN A 109 -2.33 -3.72 -7.78
C GLN A 109 -2.19 -3.91 -6.26
N PRO A 110 -1.30 -3.16 -5.58
CA PRO A 110 -0.96 -3.38 -4.18
C PRO A 110 -2.11 -3.13 -3.19
N GLY A 111 -3.09 -2.30 -3.53
CA GLY A 111 -4.24 -1.96 -2.69
C GLY A 111 -5.42 -2.93 -2.80
N VAL A 112 -5.28 -4.02 -3.54
CA VAL A 112 -6.31 -5.05 -3.59
C VAL A 112 -6.38 -5.76 -2.23
N ILE A 113 -7.60 -5.90 -1.70
CA ILE A 113 -7.86 -6.63 -0.46
C ILE A 113 -7.61 -8.12 -0.69
N THR A 114 -6.88 -8.77 0.21
CA THR A 114 -6.47 -10.17 0.08
C THR A 114 -7.67 -11.11 -0.11
N GLN A 115 -8.76 -10.90 0.60
CA GLN A 115 -9.97 -11.70 0.45
C GLN A 115 -10.59 -11.53 -0.94
N VAL A 116 -10.65 -10.30 -1.47
CA VAL A 116 -11.16 -10.02 -2.82
C VAL A 116 -10.35 -10.77 -3.87
N LEU A 117 -9.00 -10.77 -3.76
CA LEU A 117 -8.16 -11.55 -4.65
C LEU A 117 -8.46 -13.05 -4.56
N ARG A 118 -8.58 -13.59 -3.33
CA ARG A 118 -8.88 -15.02 -3.10
C ARG A 118 -10.21 -15.44 -3.71
N GLU A 119 -11.24 -14.61 -3.55
CA GLU A 119 -12.58 -14.86 -4.11
C GLU A 119 -12.53 -14.82 -5.65
N ALA A 120 -11.90 -13.82 -6.23
CA ALA A 120 -11.78 -13.66 -7.68
C ALA A 120 -11.05 -14.85 -8.36
N VAL A 121 -9.95 -15.34 -7.76
CA VAL A 121 -9.24 -16.51 -8.31
C VAL A 121 -10.03 -17.80 -8.06
N ALA A 122 -10.80 -17.89 -6.97
CA ALA A 122 -11.64 -19.07 -6.69
C ALA A 122 -12.79 -19.22 -7.70
N GLU A 123 -13.36 -18.11 -8.20
CA GLU A 123 -14.35 -18.12 -9.28
C GLU A 123 -13.80 -18.75 -10.58
N LYS A 124 -12.47 -18.73 -10.75
CA LYS A 124 -11.74 -19.34 -11.85
C LYS A 124 -11.23 -20.76 -11.55
N GLY A 125 -11.66 -21.34 -10.42
CA GLY A 125 -11.20 -22.68 -9.99
C GLY A 125 -9.75 -22.69 -9.47
N LEU A 126 -9.15 -21.52 -9.23
CA LEU A 126 -7.80 -21.37 -8.70
C LEU A 126 -7.82 -21.18 -7.17
N PHE A 127 -6.65 -21.32 -6.53
CA PHE A 127 -6.54 -21.22 -5.09
C PHE A 127 -5.33 -20.38 -4.68
N TYR A 128 -5.56 -19.25 -4.02
CA TYR A 128 -4.51 -18.46 -3.36
C TYR A 128 -4.53 -18.78 -1.86
N PRO A 129 -3.50 -19.46 -1.32
CA PRO A 129 -3.57 -20.04 0.02
C PRO A 129 -3.22 -19.09 1.17
N VAL A 130 -2.58 -17.95 0.90
CA VAL A 130 -2.20 -17.00 1.94
C VAL A 130 -3.44 -16.43 2.63
N ASP A 131 -3.55 -16.61 3.94
CA ASP A 131 -4.75 -16.30 4.73
C ASP A 131 -4.44 -15.62 6.07
N PRO A 132 -3.84 -14.42 6.05
CA PRO A 132 -3.62 -13.66 7.28
C PRO A 132 -4.94 -13.41 8.02
N SER A 133 -4.91 -13.28 9.33
CA SER A 133 -6.12 -13.02 10.13
C SER A 133 -6.87 -11.77 9.69
N SER A 134 -6.14 -10.80 9.13
CA SER A 134 -6.66 -9.55 8.56
C SER A 134 -7.07 -9.66 7.08
N MET A 135 -7.18 -10.86 6.49
CA MET A 135 -7.40 -11.02 5.04
C MET A 135 -8.60 -10.25 4.47
N GLY A 136 -9.62 -9.99 5.30
CA GLY A 136 -10.80 -9.20 4.93
C GLY A 136 -10.55 -7.71 4.79
N SER A 137 -9.39 -7.21 5.20
CA SER A 137 -9.04 -5.78 5.21
C SER A 137 -7.62 -5.48 4.74
N CYS A 138 -6.66 -6.40 4.91
CA CYS A 138 -5.27 -6.17 4.49
C CYS A 138 -5.13 -6.13 2.97
N PHE A 139 -4.15 -5.34 2.51
CA PHE A 139 -3.82 -5.19 1.09
C PHE A 139 -2.68 -6.13 0.68
N ILE A 140 -2.72 -6.57 -0.57
CA ILE A 140 -1.68 -7.44 -1.15
C ILE A 140 -0.29 -6.80 -1.05
N GLY A 141 -0.15 -5.48 -1.28
CA GLY A 141 1.12 -4.78 -1.13
C GLY A 141 1.67 -4.84 0.30
N GLY A 142 0.80 -4.73 1.31
CA GLY A 142 1.16 -4.90 2.72
C GLY A 142 1.58 -6.35 3.02
N ASN A 143 0.86 -7.33 2.48
CA ASN A 143 1.23 -8.74 2.63
C ASN A 143 2.62 -9.04 2.05
N ILE A 144 2.97 -8.43 0.92
CA ILE A 144 4.29 -8.56 0.30
C ILE A 144 5.37 -7.88 1.18
N ALA A 145 5.12 -6.65 1.64
CA ALA A 145 6.07 -5.88 2.43
C ALA A 145 6.43 -6.55 3.76
N GLU A 146 5.43 -7.14 4.44
CA GLU A 146 5.59 -7.80 5.74
C GLU A 146 5.77 -9.33 5.64
N ASN A 147 5.73 -9.87 4.42
CA ASN A 147 5.74 -11.32 4.18
C ASN A 147 4.66 -12.07 4.97
N SER A 148 3.42 -11.61 4.86
CA SER A 148 2.30 -12.13 5.63
C SER A 148 2.11 -13.63 5.44
N GLY A 149 1.82 -14.32 6.53
CA GLY A 149 1.38 -15.72 6.56
C GLY A 149 -0.05 -15.82 7.09
N GLY A 150 -0.43 -17.00 7.57
CA GLY A 150 -1.72 -17.27 8.17
C GLY A 150 -1.79 -18.70 8.70
N ALA A 151 -2.99 -19.16 9.05
CA ALA A 151 -3.18 -20.49 9.61
C ALA A 151 -2.71 -21.62 8.68
N ARG A 152 -2.68 -21.36 7.38
CA ARG A 152 -2.27 -22.33 6.36
C ARG A 152 -0.78 -22.31 6.04
N ALA A 153 -0.02 -21.38 6.64
CA ALA A 153 1.39 -21.16 6.30
C ALA A 153 2.29 -22.40 6.50
N LEU A 154 2.01 -23.23 7.51
CA LEU A 154 2.76 -24.45 7.75
C LEU A 154 2.75 -25.42 6.55
N LYS A 155 1.63 -25.48 5.82
CA LYS A 155 1.48 -26.36 4.64
C LYS A 155 1.83 -25.68 3.34
N TYR A 156 1.40 -24.43 3.18
CA TYR A 156 1.40 -23.74 1.89
C TYR A 156 2.46 -22.64 1.78
N GLY A 157 3.18 -22.32 2.85
CA GLY A 157 4.14 -21.22 2.85
C GLY A 157 3.48 -19.87 3.12
N VAL A 158 4.20 -18.81 2.82
CA VAL A 158 3.86 -17.42 3.10
C VAL A 158 3.87 -16.57 1.81
N THR A 159 3.56 -15.30 1.91
CA THR A 159 3.37 -14.42 0.73
C THR A 159 4.54 -14.46 -0.26
N LYS A 160 5.80 -14.41 0.21
CA LYS A 160 6.99 -14.41 -0.67
C LYS A 160 7.08 -15.63 -1.59
N ASP A 161 6.51 -16.76 -1.18
CA ASP A 161 6.55 -18.02 -1.93
C ASP A 161 5.65 -17.98 -3.18
N TYR A 162 4.80 -16.94 -3.28
CA TYR A 162 3.83 -16.73 -4.37
C TYR A 162 4.14 -15.51 -5.24
N VAL A 163 5.16 -14.72 -4.90
CA VAL A 163 5.54 -13.53 -5.68
C VAL A 163 6.45 -13.95 -6.82
N LEU A 164 5.99 -13.75 -8.05
CA LEU A 164 6.76 -14.05 -9.26
C LEU A 164 7.52 -12.82 -9.77
N ASN A 165 6.89 -11.66 -9.73
CA ASN A 165 7.47 -10.41 -10.22
C ASN A 165 6.85 -9.21 -9.50
N LEU A 166 7.58 -8.07 -9.47
CA LEU A 166 7.15 -6.82 -8.89
C LEU A 166 7.49 -5.65 -9.82
N GLU A 167 6.54 -4.74 -10.00
CA GLU A 167 6.83 -3.39 -10.43
C GLU A 167 7.20 -2.56 -9.19
N VAL A 168 8.35 -1.92 -9.20
CA VAL A 168 8.89 -1.20 -8.04
C VAL A 168 9.26 0.22 -8.44
N VAL A 169 8.79 1.20 -7.68
CA VAL A 169 9.28 2.57 -7.78
C VAL A 169 10.37 2.76 -6.74
N LEU A 170 11.58 3.06 -7.21
CA LEU A 170 12.74 3.27 -6.34
C LEU A 170 12.59 4.58 -5.53
N PRO A 171 13.34 4.74 -4.42
CA PRO A 171 13.32 5.97 -3.65
C PRO A 171 13.66 7.24 -4.44
N THR A 172 14.36 7.11 -5.57
CA THR A 172 14.68 8.20 -6.51
C THR A 172 13.50 8.63 -7.38
N GLY A 173 12.45 7.80 -7.46
CA GLY A 173 11.30 7.99 -8.36
C GLY A 173 11.54 7.39 -9.76
N ASP A 174 12.46 6.44 -9.88
CA ASP A 174 12.73 5.66 -11.09
C ASP A 174 12.00 4.32 -11.03
#